data_deb2a9a2592be171e72e0d54ca89e914
#
_entry.id   deb2a9a2592be171e72e0d54ca89e914
#
_cell.length_a   1.000
_cell.length_b   1.000
_cell.length_c   1.000
_cell.angle_alpha   90.00
_cell.angle_beta   90.00
_cell.angle_gamma   90.00
#
_symmetry.space_group_name_H-M   'P 1'
#
loop_
_entity.id
_entity.type
_entity.pdbx_description
1 polymer ?
#
loop_
_entity_poly.entity_id
_entity_poly.type
_entity_poly.pdbx_seq_one_letter_code
_entity_poly.pdbx_strand_id
1 'polypeptide(L)'
;MQPESEGFEPAFERLFTKYRDRVYAIAFRITGSAVDAMDVVQESFSLVFRKLQGFRSGSLFSTWLFRIVVNCSIDQRRKTAQQPFSRLSIADCEDGSDDPIDQTPSPRDHAAARELGDQVQQAISLLSPKLRVVLALRYLEDMAYEELAATLGLSLGTVKSRLARAHLALENIVRTRFPHLDLGAAAPDSVGGVG
;
A
#
# COMPACT_ATOMS: atom_id res chain seq x y z
N MET A 1 28.16 -29.38 -0.84
CA MET A 1 28.62 -28.25 -0.01
C MET A 1 28.55 -27.01 -0.93
N GLN A 2 27.48 -26.20 -0.81
CA GLN A 2 27.24 -25.09 -1.72
C GLN A 2 27.73 -23.79 -1.07
N PRO A 3 28.71 -23.10 -1.62
CA PRO A 3 29.25 -21.86 -1.05
C PRO A 3 28.39 -20.61 -1.36
N GLU A 4 27.21 -20.75 -1.95
CA GLU A 4 26.38 -19.63 -2.37
C GLU A 4 25.37 -19.10 -1.30
N SER A 5 25.28 -19.79 -0.14
CA SER A 5 24.31 -19.41 0.91
C SER A 5 24.81 -18.35 1.89
N GLU A 6 26.12 -18.20 2.09
CA GLU A 6 26.66 -17.28 3.11
C GLU A 6 26.45 -15.78 2.81
N GLY A 7 26.23 -15.38 1.57
CA GLY A 7 25.94 -13.99 1.22
C GLY A 7 24.44 -13.66 1.02
N PHE A 8 23.62 -14.70 0.83
CA PHE A 8 22.21 -14.52 0.47
C PHE A 8 21.34 -14.13 1.67
N GLU A 9 21.48 -14.80 2.80
CA GLU A 9 20.69 -14.50 4.00
C GLU A 9 20.90 -13.07 4.52
N PRO A 10 22.14 -12.59 4.71
CA PRO A 10 22.38 -11.19 5.12
C PRO A 10 21.87 -10.15 4.10
N ALA A 11 21.90 -10.48 2.81
CA ALA A 11 21.37 -9.61 1.77
C ALA A 11 19.83 -9.55 1.83
N PHE A 12 19.17 -10.68 2.04
CA PHE A 12 17.74 -10.77 2.18
C PHE A 12 17.26 -10.06 3.45
N GLU A 13 17.95 -10.22 4.58
CA GLU A 13 17.64 -9.54 5.84
C GLU A 13 17.67 -8.02 5.69
N ARG A 14 18.69 -7.48 5.01
CA ARG A 14 18.75 -6.05 4.68
C ARG A 14 17.59 -5.59 3.79
N LEU A 15 17.20 -6.41 2.81
CA LEU A 15 16.04 -6.12 1.97
C LEU A 15 14.74 -6.16 2.78
N PHE A 16 14.59 -7.17 3.64
CA PHE A 16 13.43 -7.28 4.52
C PHE A 16 13.31 -6.06 5.42
N THR A 17 14.36 -5.71 6.15
CA THR A 17 14.38 -4.54 7.05
C THR A 17 14.07 -3.24 6.29
N LYS A 18 14.63 -3.07 5.08
CA LYS A 18 14.41 -1.86 4.26
C LYS A 18 12.98 -1.73 3.75
N TYR A 19 12.31 -2.83 3.41
CA TYR A 19 11.04 -2.79 2.69
C TYR A 19 9.82 -3.25 3.49
N ARG A 20 10.01 -3.88 4.66
CA ARG A 20 8.92 -4.44 5.47
C ARG A 20 7.80 -3.45 5.73
N ASP A 21 8.13 -2.27 6.23
CA ASP A 21 7.14 -1.26 6.64
C ASP A 21 6.41 -0.67 5.42
N ARG A 22 7.13 -0.46 4.32
CA ARG A 22 6.53 -0.03 3.03
C ARG A 22 5.57 -1.08 2.48
N VAL A 23 5.98 -2.35 2.50
CA VAL A 23 5.14 -3.48 2.09
C VAL A 23 3.89 -3.58 2.96
N TYR A 24 4.06 -3.45 4.29
CA TYR A 24 2.93 -3.43 5.22
C TYR A 24 1.97 -2.27 4.92
N ALA A 25 2.48 -1.05 4.75
CA ALA A 25 1.64 0.12 4.46
C ALA A 25 0.82 -0.06 3.17
N ILE A 26 1.44 -0.56 2.09
CA ILE A 26 0.74 -0.86 0.83
C ILE A 26 -0.32 -1.95 1.05
N ALA A 27 0.06 -3.05 1.70
CA ALA A 27 -0.83 -4.18 1.97
C ALA A 27 -2.04 -3.73 2.81
N PHE A 28 -1.82 -2.95 3.87
CA PHE A 28 -2.88 -2.41 4.72
C PHE A 28 -3.83 -1.49 3.95
N ARG A 29 -3.32 -0.59 3.10
CA ARG A 29 -4.18 0.26 2.26
C ARG A 29 -5.04 -0.55 1.30
N ILE A 30 -4.53 -1.66 0.78
CA ILE A 30 -5.26 -2.51 -0.17
C ILE A 30 -6.24 -3.44 0.56
N THR A 31 -5.83 -4.11 1.62
CA THR A 31 -6.65 -5.10 2.34
C THR A 31 -7.67 -4.44 3.26
N GLY A 32 -7.30 -3.37 3.95
CA GLY A 32 -8.10 -2.70 4.96
C GLY A 32 -8.09 -3.40 6.32
N SER A 33 -7.21 -4.39 6.52
CA SER A 33 -7.10 -5.20 7.73
C SER A 33 -5.64 -5.37 8.12
N ALA A 34 -5.29 -5.10 9.38
CA ALA A 34 -3.94 -5.28 9.89
C ALA A 34 -3.49 -6.74 9.83
N VAL A 35 -4.40 -7.67 10.16
CA VAL A 35 -4.13 -9.12 10.11
C VAL A 35 -3.84 -9.55 8.67
N ASP A 36 -4.72 -9.20 7.72
CA ASP A 36 -4.51 -9.51 6.30
C ASP A 36 -3.23 -8.86 5.74
N ALA A 37 -2.89 -7.65 6.21
CA ALA A 37 -1.66 -6.97 5.80
C ALA A 37 -0.41 -7.71 6.28
N MET A 38 -0.40 -8.21 7.52
CA MET A 38 0.70 -9.03 8.04
C MET A 38 0.84 -10.34 7.27
N ASP A 39 -0.25 -11.01 6.94
CA ASP A 39 -0.25 -12.21 6.09
C ASP A 39 0.36 -11.91 4.71
N VAL A 40 -0.01 -10.78 4.10
CA VAL A 40 0.56 -10.33 2.82
C VAL A 40 2.05 -10.06 2.94
N VAL A 41 2.52 -9.42 4.01
CA VAL A 41 3.96 -9.20 4.26
C VAL A 41 4.69 -10.54 4.26
N GLN A 42 4.21 -11.50 5.07
CA GLN A 42 4.83 -12.81 5.19
C GLN A 42 4.85 -13.57 3.86
N GLU A 43 3.72 -13.62 3.14
CA GLU A 43 3.61 -14.30 1.85
C GLU A 43 4.51 -13.63 0.79
N SER A 44 4.50 -12.30 0.73
CA SER A 44 5.31 -11.54 -0.23
C SER A 44 6.79 -11.79 -0.04
N PHE A 45 7.31 -11.71 1.19
CA PHE A 45 8.73 -11.95 1.45
C PHE A 45 9.11 -13.42 1.30
N SER A 46 8.22 -14.36 1.57
CA SER A 46 8.42 -15.78 1.25
C SER A 46 8.57 -15.99 -0.27
N LEU A 47 7.78 -15.31 -1.09
CA LEU A 47 7.89 -15.33 -2.55
C LEU A 47 9.17 -14.65 -3.03
N VAL A 48 9.54 -13.51 -2.43
CA VAL A 48 10.80 -12.82 -2.71
C VAL A 48 11.98 -13.72 -2.42
N PHE A 49 12.04 -14.34 -1.24
CA PHE A 49 13.11 -15.25 -0.86
C PHE A 49 13.31 -16.37 -1.90
N ARG A 50 12.22 -17.00 -2.31
CA ARG A 50 12.26 -18.10 -3.30
C ARG A 50 12.66 -17.65 -4.70
N LYS A 51 12.37 -16.41 -5.09
CA LYS A 51 12.55 -15.92 -6.48
C LYS A 51 13.75 -14.98 -6.64
N LEU A 52 14.36 -14.53 -5.53
CA LEU A 52 15.42 -13.52 -5.55
C LEU A 52 16.65 -13.98 -6.35
N GLN A 53 17.02 -15.27 -6.27
CA GLN A 53 18.14 -15.83 -7.03
C GLN A 53 17.92 -15.77 -8.56
N GLY A 54 16.67 -15.81 -8.99
CA GLY A 54 16.29 -15.68 -10.41
C GLY A 54 15.99 -14.25 -10.85
N PHE A 55 16.06 -13.29 -9.93
CA PHE A 55 15.81 -11.88 -10.27
C PHE A 55 16.92 -11.34 -11.15
N ARG A 56 16.59 -11.06 -12.42
CA ARG A 56 17.49 -10.42 -13.37
C ARG A 56 17.18 -8.93 -13.41
N SER A 57 18.21 -8.10 -13.46
CA SER A 57 18.18 -6.63 -13.38
C SER A 57 17.50 -5.91 -14.58
N GLY A 58 16.47 -6.51 -15.16
CA GLY A 58 15.65 -5.89 -16.22
C GLY A 58 14.64 -4.85 -15.75
N SER A 59 14.44 -4.73 -14.44
CA SER A 59 13.56 -3.73 -13.81
C SER A 59 14.11 -3.34 -12.44
N LEU A 60 13.64 -2.21 -11.89
CA LEU A 60 13.96 -1.86 -10.51
C LEU A 60 13.41 -2.94 -9.56
N PHE A 61 14.21 -3.29 -8.56
CA PHE A 61 13.80 -4.27 -7.54
C PHE A 61 12.49 -3.89 -6.87
N SER A 62 12.30 -2.60 -6.56
CA SER A 62 11.07 -2.07 -5.97
C SER A 62 9.84 -2.33 -6.85
N THR A 63 9.93 -2.09 -8.15
CA THR A 63 8.85 -2.37 -9.12
C THR A 63 8.45 -3.85 -9.10
N TRP A 64 9.44 -4.75 -9.07
CA TRP A 64 9.20 -6.19 -9.01
C TRP A 64 8.60 -6.61 -7.64
N LEU A 65 9.14 -6.09 -6.53
CA LEU A 65 8.64 -6.35 -5.19
C LEU A 65 7.18 -5.90 -5.05
N PHE A 66 6.87 -4.65 -5.41
CA PHE A 66 5.51 -4.12 -5.26
C PHE A 66 4.49 -4.80 -6.17
N ARG A 67 4.91 -5.34 -7.31
CA ARG A 67 4.04 -6.23 -8.10
C ARG A 67 3.66 -7.49 -7.33
N ILE A 68 4.60 -8.10 -6.61
CA ILE A 68 4.33 -9.26 -5.74
C ILE A 68 3.34 -8.86 -4.64
N VAL A 69 3.60 -7.76 -3.93
CA VAL A 69 2.75 -7.27 -2.83
C VAL A 69 1.33 -6.99 -3.29
N VAL A 70 1.15 -6.33 -4.43
CA VAL A 70 -0.18 -6.06 -4.99
C VAL A 70 -0.92 -7.35 -5.30
N ASN A 71 -0.26 -8.33 -5.91
CA ASN A 71 -0.89 -9.61 -6.23
C ASN A 71 -1.30 -10.37 -4.96
N CYS A 72 -0.40 -10.49 -3.97
CA CYS A 72 -0.72 -11.10 -2.68
C CYS A 72 -1.88 -10.39 -1.98
N SER A 73 -1.90 -9.04 -1.98
CA SER A 73 -2.98 -8.25 -1.37
C SER A 73 -4.33 -8.49 -2.05
N ILE A 74 -4.37 -8.58 -3.38
CA ILE A 74 -5.60 -8.86 -4.12
C ILE A 74 -6.08 -10.28 -3.84
N ASP A 75 -5.17 -11.26 -3.82
CA ASP A 75 -5.51 -12.66 -3.55
C ASP A 75 -5.99 -12.85 -2.11
N GLN A 76 -5.34 -12.19 -1.13
CA GLN A 76 -5.79 -12.20 0.26
C GLN A 76 -7.21 -11.65 0.40
N ARG A 77 -7.52 -10.53 -0.24
CA ARG A 77 -8.88 -9.99 -0.25
C ARG A 77 -9.91 -10.93 -0.88
N ARG A 78 -9.53 -11.66 -1.93
CA ARG A 78 -10.43 -12.67 -2.53
C ARG A 78 -10.71 -13.79 -1.56
N LYS A 79 -9.69 -14.28 -0.84
CA LYS A 79 -9.83 -15.31 0.20
C LYS A 79 -10.79 -14.84 1.29
N THR A 80 -10.56 -13.64 1.85
CA THR A 80 -11.39 -13.07 2.91
C THR A 80 -12.84 -12.81 2.46
N ALA A 81 -13.05 -12.36 1.20
CA ALA A 81 -14.39 -12.15 0.65
C ALA A 81 -15.17 -13.44 0.39
N GLN A 82 -14.47 -14.57 0.20
CA GLN A 82 -15.09 -15.89 -0.04
C GLN A 82 -15.36 -16.66 1.25
N GLN A 83 -14.84 -16.23 2.40
CA GLN A 83 -15.15 -16.82 3.70
C GLN A 83 -16.45 -16.21 4.23
N PRO A 84 -17.58 -16.95 4.25
CA PRO A 84 -18.78 -16.47 4.92
C PRO A 84 -18.51 -16.51 6.43
N PHE A 85 -18.59 -15.34 7.05
CA PHE A 85 -18.58 -15.19 8.49
C PHE A 85 -17.23 -15.31 9.22
N SER A 86 -16.41 -14.27 9.15
CA SER A 86 -15.63 -13.84 10.32
C SER A 86 -15.43 -12.32 10.27
N ARG A 87 -16.54 -11.58 10.41
CA ARG A 87 -16.49 -10.20 10.89
C ARG A 87 -16.37 -10.27 12.41
N LEU A 88 -15.18 -10.58 12.88
CA LEU A 88 -14.81 -10.22 14.24
C LEU A 88 -14.56 -8.71 14.25
N SER A 89 -15.31 -8.07 15.10
CA SER A 89 -15.27 -6.66 15.44
C SER A 89 -13.84 -6.15 15.53
N ILE A 90 -13.62 -5.00 14.91
CA ILE A 90 -12.46 -4.15 15.20
C ILE A 90 -12.70 -3.53 16.58
N ALA A 91 -12.30 -4.24 17.59
CA ALA A 91 -12.01 -3.75 18.93
C ALA A 91 -10.83 -4.60 19.41
N ASP A 92 -9.79 -3.94 19.90
CA ASP A 92 -8.61 -4.50 20.52
C ASP A 92 -7.49 -4.94 19.54
N CYS A 93 -6.80 -3.97 18.97
CA CYS A 93 -5.36 -4.05 18.78
C CYS A 93 -4.76 -2.70 19.18
N GLU A 94 -4.43 -2.58 20.45
CA GLU A 94 -3.39 -1.68 20.89
C GLU A 94 -2.10 -2.21 20.31
N ASP A 95 -1.59 -1.57 19.28
CA ASP A 95 -0.24 -1.85 18.80
C ASP A 95 0.56 -0.56 18.82
N GLY A 96 1.47 -0.56 19.79
CA GLY A 96 2.55 0.40 19.86
C GLY A 96 3.53 0.13 18.74
N SER A 97 3.47 0.86 17.67
CA SER A 97 4.59 1.04 16.78
C SER A 97 5.25 2.36 17.11
N ASP A 98 6.32 2.23 17.88
CA ASP A 98 7.30 3.26 18.14
C ASP A 98 7.98 3.61 16.80
N ASP A 99 7.61 4.74 16.24
CA ASP A 99 8.32 5.33 15.11
C ASP A 99 9.03 6.59 15.63
N PRO A 100 10.35 6.67 15.57
CA PRO A 100 11.08 7.81 16.08
C PRO A 100 10.98 8.98 15.09
N ILE A 101 9.93 9.77 15.19
CA ILE A 101 9.90 11.11 14.62
C ILE A 101 10.09 12.10 15.74
N ASP A 102 11.30 12.64 15.77
CA ASP A 102 11.72 13.75 16.62
C ASP A 102 10.97 15.02 16.20
N GLN A 103 9.79 15.22 16.76
CA GLN A 103 9.12 16.48 17.07
C GLN A 103 7.89 16.12 17.89
N THR A 104 7.94 16.40 19.19
CA THR A 104 6.94 16.03 20.19
C THR A 104 5.58 16.71 19.92
N PRO A 105 4.65 16.12 19.16
CA PRO A 105 3.27 16.59 19.14
C PRO A 105 2.60 16.23 20.45
N SER A 106 1.68 17.08 20.89
CA SER A 106 0.86 16.85 22.08
C SER A 106 0.10 15.50 21.96
N PRO A 107 -0.18 14.80 23.08
CA PRO A 107 -1.00 13.58 23.05
C PRO A 107 -2.37 13.75 22.35
N ARG A 108 -2.92 14.97 22.37
CA ARG A 108 -4.15 15.32 21.63
C ARG A 108 -3.92 15.35 20.12
N ASP A 109 -2.77 15.82 19.65
CA ASP A 109 -2.44 15.90 18.23
C ASP A 109 -2.21 14.50 17.66
N HIS A 110 -1.62 13.60 18.45
CA HIS A 110 -1.48 12.18 18.10
C HIS A 110 -2.82 11.46 17.99
N ALA A 111 -3.75 11.72 18.91
CA ALA A 111 -5.09 11.13 18.85
C ALA A 111 -5.87 11.63 17.61
N ALA A 112 -5.83 12.94 17.36
CA ALA A 112 -6.48 13.52 16.17
C ALA A 112 -5.86 13.02 14.84
N ALA A 113 -4.53 12.87 14.79
CA ALA A 113 -3.86 12.33 13.61
C ALA A 113 -4.19 10.86 13.36
N ARG A 114 -4.29 10.05 14.42
CA ARG A 114 -4.74 8.65 14.32
C ARG A 114 -6.19 8.56 13.84
N GLU A 115 -7.10 9.33 14.43
CA GLU A 115 -8.50 9.37 14.02
C GLU A 115 -8.65 9.77 12.55
N LEU A 116 -7.92 10.80 12.11
CA LEU A 116 -7.89 11.19 10.70
C LEU A 116 -7.35 10.06 9.80
N GLY A 117 -6.29 9.38 10.23
CA GLY A 117 -5.71 8.24 9.52
C GLY A 117 -6.72 7.10 9.35
N ASP A 118 -7.48 6.77 10.39
CA ASP A 118 -8.50 5.74 10.38
C ASP A 118 -9.67 6.10 9.46
N GLN A 119 -10.12 7.36 9.50
CA GLN A 119 -11.18 7.85 8.62
C GLN A 119 -10.76 7.82 7.15
N VAL A 120 -9.52 8.24 6.84
CA VAL A 120 -8.95 8.15 5.49
C VAL A 120 -8.85 6.68 5.05
N GLN A 121 -8.41 5.79 5.93
CA GLN A 121 -8.36 4.35 5.64
C GLN A 121 -9.74 3.77 5.37
N GLN A 122 -10.75 4.16 6.16
CA GLN A 122 -12.14 3.76 5.94
C GLN A 122 -12.64 4.25 4.58
N ALA A 123 -12.39 5.52 4.22
CA ALA A 123 -12.78 6.07 2.93
C ALA A 123 -12.12 5.30 1.76
N ILE A 124 -10.83 5.03 1.86
CA ILE A 124 -10.10 4.23 0.87
C ILE A 124 -10.68 2.80 0.80
N SER A 125 -11.10 2.23 1.93
CA SER A 125 -11.66 0.88 1.98
C SER A 125 -12.98 0.73 1.21
N LEU A 126 -13.69 1.80 0.93
CA LEU A 126 -14.92 1.83 0.13
C LEU A 126 -14.64 1.85 -1.38
N LEU A 127 -13.42 2.15 -1.81
CA LEU A 127 -13.04 2.08 -3.21
C LEU A 127 -12.95 0.63 -3.70
N SER A 128 -13.09 0.43 -5.00
CA SER A 128 -12.78 -0.87 -5.60
C SER A 128 -11.29 -1.20 -5.44
N PRO A 129 -10.91 -2.50 -5.35
CA PRO A 129 -9.51 -2.90 -5.19
C PRO A 129 -8.57 -2.32 -6.24
N LYS A 130 -9.02 -2.23 -7.49
CA LYS A 130 -8.23 -1.67 -8.61
C LYS A 130 -7.93 -0.18 -8.43
N LEU A 131 -8.82 0.58 -7.82
CA LEU A 131 -8.63 2.01 -7.54
C LEU A 131 -7.76 2.22 -6.30
N ARG A 132 -7.91 1.38 -5.27
CA ARG A 132 -7.02 1.44 -4.09
C ARG A 132 -5.56 1.21 -4.44
N VAL A 133 -5.28 0.20 -5.26
CA VAL A 133 -3.92 -0.15 -5.67
C VAL A 133 -3.21 1.03 -6.31
N VAL A 134 -3.84 1.72 -7.26
CA VAL A 134 -3.19 2.84 -7.94
C VAL A 134 -2.96 4.03 -7.00
N LEU A 135 -3.88 4.29 -6.06
CA LEU A 135 -3.70 5.32 -5.04
C LEU A 135 -2.58 4.94 -4.06
N ALA A 136 -2.59 3.71 -3.53
CA ALA A 136 -1.57 3.27 -2.58
C ALA A 136 -0.17 3.40 -3.18
N LEU A 137 0.07 2.89 -4.37
CA LEU A 137 1.38 2.98 -5.01
C LEU A 137 1.77 4.42 -5.39
N ARG A 138 0.81 5.24 -5.82
CA ARG A 138 1.08 6.64 -6.17
C ARG A 138 1.49 7.48 -4.97
N TYR A 139 0.77 7.34 -3.84
CA TYR A 139 0.92 8.23 -2.70
C TYR A 139 1.80 7.68 -1.56
N LEU A 140 1.94 6.37 -1.40
CA LEU A 140 2.86 5.80 -0.41
C LEU A 140 4.27 5.61 -0.96
N GLU A 141 4.38 5.35 -2.28
CA GLU A 141 5.66 5.06 -2.93
C GLU A 141 6.11 6.17 -3.89
N ASP A 142 5.31 7.21 -4.01
CA ASP A 142 5.53 8.36 -4.91
C ASP A 142 5.88 7.96 -6.35
N MET A 143 5.27 6.85 -6.82
CA MET A 143 5.57 6.31 -8.15
C MET A 143 5.11 7.24 -9.26
N ALA A 144 5.98 7.47 -10.25
CA ALA A 144 5.59 8.09 -11.50
C ALA A 144 4.58 7.23 -12.28
N TYR A 145 3.84 7.80 -13.20
CA TYR A 145 2.82 7.07 -13.96
C TYR A 145 3.41 5.93 -14.79
N GLU A 146 4.62 6.10 -15.30
CA GLU A 146 5.37 5.09 -16.03
C GLU A 146 5.77 3.90 -15.13
N GLU A 147 6.16 4.19 -13.89
CA GLU A 147 6.49 3.17 -12.89
C GLU A 147 5.24 2.39 -12.46
N LEU A 148 4.11 3.09 -12.25
CA LEU A 148 2.83 2.45 -12.01
C LEU A 148 2.41 1.54 -13.15
N ALA A 149 2.58 2.00 -14.40
CA ALA A 149 2.28 1.20 -15.59
C ALA A 149 3.13 -0.05 -15.65
N ALA A 150 4.44 0.07 -15.40
CA ALA A 150 5.38 -1.05 -15.35
C ALA A 150 5.05 -2.01 -14.21
N THR A 151 4.78 -1.49 -12.99
CA THR A 151 4.47 -2.29 -11.81
C THR A 151 3.18 -3.08 -11.97
N LEU A 152 2.15 -2.46 -12.51
CA LEU A 152 0.81 -3.05 -12.64
C LEU A 152 0.59 -3.79 -13.96
N GLY A 153 1.53 -3.72 -14.91
CA GLY A 153 1.38 -4.29 -16.25
C GLY A 153 0.23 -3.64 -17.04
N LEU A 154 0.10 -2.30 -16.93
CA LEU A 154 -0.97 -1.54 -17.55
C LEU A 154 -0.41 -0.54 -18.57
N SER A 155 -1.25 -0.08 -19.49
CA SER A 155 -0.89 1.07 -20.32
C SER A 155 -0.92 2.37 -19.50
N LEU A 156 -0.11 3.35 -19.90
CA LEU A 156 -0.08 4.67 -19.28
C LEU A 156 -1.45 5.35 -19.29
N GLY A 157 -2.21 5.23 -20.39
CA GLY A 157 -3.58 5.73 -20.49
C GLY A 157 -4.52 5.07 -19.46
N THR A 158 -4.35 3.75 -19.20
CA THR A 158 -5.11 3.03 -18.19
C THR A 158 -4.76 3.51 -16.78
N VAL A 159 -3.49 3.77 -16.49
CA VAL A 159 -3.05 4.33 -15.18
C VAL A 159 -3.68 5.70 -14.97
N LYS A 160 -3.54 6.63 -15.93
CA LYS A 160 -4.14 7.97 -15.86
C LYS A 160 -5.65 7.91 -15.61
N SER A 161 -6.37 7.09 -16.38
CA SER A 161 -7.82 6.96 -16.24
C SER A 161 -8.25 6.31 -14.92
N ARG A 162 -7.45 5.36 -14.36
CA ARG A 162 -7.72 4.76 -13.05
C ARG A 162 -7.47 5.75 -11.92
N LEU A 163 -6.39 6.52 -11.97
CA LEU A 163 -6.13 7.56 -10.98
C LEU A 163 -7.22 8.63 -10.98
N ALA A 164 -7.61 9.15 -12.14
CA ALA A 164 -8.70 10.11 -12.24
C ALA A 164 -10.00 9.57 -11.62
N ARG A 165 -10.38 8.34 -11.96
CA ARG A 165 -11.56 7.68 -11.37
C ARG A 165 -11.41 7.44 -9.87
N ALA A 166 -10.21 7.13 -9.40
CA ALA A 166 -9.95 6.90 -7.99
C ALA A 166 -10.11 8.20 -7.18
N HIS A 167 -9.60 9.33 -7.70
CA HIS A 167 -9.77 10.63 -7.07
C HIS A 167 -11.24 11.04 -7.00
N LEU A 168 -11.96 10.99 -8.11
CA LEU A 168 -13.39 11.32 -8.16
C LEU A 168 -14.22 10.43 -7.23
N ALA A 169 -13.93 9.13 -7.18
CA ALA A 169 -14.63 8.22 -6.30
C ALA A 169 -14.33 8.50 -4.83
N LEU A 170 -13.04 8.77 -4.50
CA LEU A 170 -12.63 9.11 -3.13
C LEU A 170 -13.25 10.42 -2.67
N GLU A 171 -13.21 11.46 -3.51
CA GLU A 171 -13.85 12.74 -3.23
C GLU A 171 -15.35 12.58 -2.93
N ASN A 172 -16.06 11.80 -3.77
CA ASN A 172 -17.48 11.55 -3.55
C ASN A 172 -17.74 10.78 -2.25
N ILE A 173 -16.91 9.78 -1.92
CA ILE A 173 -17.01 9.02 -0.66
C ILE A 173 -16.78 9.96 0.52
N VAL A 174 -15.74 10.78 0.50
CA VAL A 174 -15.44 11.72 1.59
C VAL A 174 -16.59 12.72 1.75
N ARG A 175 -17.02 13.35 0.69
CA ARG A 175 -18.13 14.30 0.75
C ARG A 175 -19.43 13.70 1.32
N THR A 176 -19.72 12.44 1.00
CA THR A 176 -20.99 11.80 1.39
C THR A 176 -20.95 11.08 2.73
N ARG A 177 -19.80 10.49 3.08
CA ARG A 177 -19.66 9.64 4.27
C ARG A 177 -18.86 10.28 5.40
N PHE A 178 -17.99 11.22 5.07
CA PHE A 178 -17.08 11.87 5.99
C PHE A 178 -17.10 13.40 5.80
N PRO A 179 -18.26 14.08 5.90
CA PRO A 179 -18.39 15.50 5.58
C PRO A 179 -17.57 16.43 6.48
N HIS A 180 -17.09 15.91 7.62
CA HIS A 180 -16.21 16.62 8.54
C HIS A 180 -14.73 16.52 8.15
N LEU A 181 -14.36 15.63 7.20
CA LEU A 181 -13.03 15.59 6.63
C LEU A 181 -12.90 16.68 5.58
N ASP A 182 -12.33 17.80 5.96
CA ASP A 182 -11.91 18.82 4.98
C ASP A 182 -10.61 18.34 4.30
N LEU A 183 -10.76 17.68 3.15
CA LEU A 183 -9.60 17.29 2.32
C LEU A 183 -9.02 18.50 1.60
N GLY A 184 -9.07 19.70 2.18
CA GLY A 184 -8.60 20.95 1.62
C GLY A 184 -8.33 20.81 0.13
N ALA A 185 -9.03 21.45 -0.75
CA ALA A 185 -9.02 21.26 -2.21
C ALA A 185 -7.60 20.92 -2.72
N ALA A 186 -7.28 19.63 -2.77
CA ALA A 186 -6.10 19.15 -3.47
C ALA A 186 -6.36 19.45 -4.94
N ALA A 187 -5.86 20.59 -5.39
CA ALA A 187 -5.91 20.97 -6.80
C ALA A 187 -5.38 19.79 -7.62
N PRO A 188 -6.09 19.32 -8.65
CA PRO A 188 -5.54 18.34 -9.55
C PRO A 188 -4.24 18.92 -10.09
N ASP A 189 -3.14 18.16 -9.93
CA ASP A 189 -1.84 18.49 -10.51
C ASP A 189 -2.09 19.01 -11.93
N SER A 190 -1.90 20.29 -12.12
CA SER A 190 -1.93 20.92 -13.43
C SER A 190 -0.85 20.23 -14.24
N VAL A 191 -1.29 19.38 -15.16
CA VAL A 191 -0.44 18.77 -16.18
C VAL A 191 0.29 19.92 -16.84
N GLY A 192 1.58 20.08 -16.48
CA GLY A 192 2.48 21.01 -17.11
C GLY A 192 2.47 20.73 -18.62
N GLY A 193 1.76 21.56 -19.37
CA GLY A 193 1.94 21.66 -20.78
C GLY A 193 3.32 22.23 -21.03
N VAL A 194 4.21 21.42 -21.58
CA VAL A 194 5.39 21.91 -22.27
C VAL A 194 5.06 21.85 -23.75
N GLY A 195 5.02 23.04 -24.35
CA GLY A 195 4.90 23.25 -25.77
C GLY A 195 6.11 22.76 -26.56
#